data_a451dcb92b9093f6eca214474e5524da
#
_entry.id   a451dcb92b9093f6eca214474e5524da
#
_cell.length_a   1.000
_cell.length_b   1.000
_cell.length_c   1.000
_cell.angle_alpha   90.00
_cell.angle_beta   90.00
_cell.angle_gamma   90.00
#
_symmetry.space_group_name_H-M   'P 1'
#
loop_
_entity.id
_entity.type
_entity.pdbx_description
1 polymer ?
#
loop_
_entity_poly.entity_id
_entity_poly.type
_entity_poly.pdbx_seq_one_letter_code
_entity_poly.pdbx_strand_id
1 'polypeptide(L)'
;LLQGLMRNDYQIIILPEPVESEELYCTRWGEEHLLFSLPPAHPLSGSKGLHLSDMDGETMLLFSQIGFWKRIPSEKMKSSHFLVQKESYDFEELIRHSALPYFSSDLAVRQQGTIPNRIFIPILDPEANITYYFVTKKQSRNRFSALLERIRKQNAS
;
A
#
# COMPACT_ATOMS: atom_id res chain seq x y z
N LEU A 1 -0.19 -17.99 -3.17
CA LEU A 1 -1.62 -17.63 -3.25
C LEU A 1 -2.34 -18.38 -4.36
N LEU A 2 -1.87 -18.33 -5.63
CA LEU A 2 -2.53 -19.00 -6.75
C LEU A 2 -2.70 -20.50 -6.54
N GLN A 3 -1.65 -21.20 -6.10
CA GLN A 3 -1.74 -22.63 -5.82
C GLN A 3 -2.78 -22.96 -4.73
N GLY A 4 -2.88 -22.12 -3.69
CA GLY A 4 -3.89 -22.28 -2.65
C GLY A 4 -5.31 -22.05 -3.16
N LEU A 5 -5.51 -21.10 -4.09
CA LEU A 5 -6.79 -20.90 -4.77
C LEU A 5 -7.15 -22.14 -5.62
N MET A 6 -6.19 -22.69 -6.35
CA MET A 6 -6.42 -23.88 -7.18
C MET A 6 -6.77 -25.11 -6.33
N ARG A 7 -6.15 -25.29 -5.16
CA ARG A 7 -6.44 -26.40 -4.22
C ARG A 7 -7.68 -26.18 -3.34
N ASN A 8 -8.37 -25.03 -3.46
CA ASN A 8 -9.49 -24.60 -2.62
C ASN A 8 -9.09 -24.28 -1.15
N ASP A 9 -7.81 -24.05 -0.87
CA ASP A 9 -7.37 -23.52 0.44
C ASP A 9 -7.91 -22.08 0.63
N TYR A 10 -8.06 -21.36 -0.49
CA TYR A 10 -8.68 -20.02 -0.57
C TYR A 10 -9.82 -20.02 -1.60
N GLN A 11 -10.83 -19.19 -1.36
CA GLN A 11 -11.93 -18.96 -2.31
C GLN A 11 -11.72 -17.69 -3.15
N ILE A 12 -11.00 -16.73 -2.58
CA ILE A 12 -10.65 -15.44 -3.17
C ILE A 12 -9.20 -15.14 -2.82
N ILE A 13 -8.49 -14.56 -3.76
CA ILE A 13 -7.17 -13.97 -3.51
C ILE A 13 -7.12 -12.55 -4.12
N ILE A 14 -6.29 -11.71 -3.53
CA ILE A 14 -6.00 -10.38 -4.05
C ILE A 14 -4.55 -10.35 -4.49
N LEU A 15 -4.31 -9.91 -5.71
CA LEU A 15 -2.98 -9.86 -6.32
C LEU A 15 -2.67 -8.46 -6.83
N PRO A 16 -1.38 -8.06 -6.85
CA PRO A 16 -0.95 -6.78 -7.41
C PRO A 16 -0.81 -6.80 -8.94
N GLU A 17 -1.03 -7.96 -9.56
CA GLU A 17 -0.94 -8.17 -11.01
C GLU A 17 -2.15 -8.94 -11.51
N PRO A 18 -2.62 -8.67 -12.73
CA PRO A 18 -3.71 -9.45 -13.32
C PRO A 18 -3.25 -10.87 -13.63
N VAL A 19 -4.19 -11.79 -13.56
CA VAL A 19 -3.97 -13.20 -13.93
C VAL A 19 -4.86 -13.55 -15.11
N GLU A 20 -4.24 -14.07 -16.17
CA GLU A 20 -4.93 -14.64 -17.33
C GLU A 20 -4.96 -16.16 -17.20
N SER A 21 -6.15 -16.73 -17.09
CA SER A 21 -6.38 -18.17 -17.00
C SER A 21 -7.79 -18.53 -17.44
N GLU A 22 -7.93 -19.67 -18.13
CA GLU A 22 -9.27 -20.15 -18.50
C GLU A 22 -10.12 -20.58 -17.30
N GLU A 23 -9.50 -20.98 -16.20
CA GLU A 23 -10.17 -21.44 -14.99
C GLU A 23 -10.47 -20.33 -13.98
N LEU A 24 -9.82 -19.16 -14.12
CA LEU A 24 -9.91 -18.08 -13.16
C LEU A 24 -10.71 -16.89 -13.70
N TYR A 25 -11.43 -16.25 -12.81
CA TYR A 25 -12.02 -14.94 -13.03
C TYR A 25 -11.17 -13.90 -12.30
N CYS A 26 -10.67 -12.93 -13.05
CA CYS A 26 -9.85 -11.84 -12.57
C CYS A 26 -10.50 -10.50 -12.92
N THR A 27 -10.59 -9.60 -11.96
CA THR A 27 -11.09 -8.24 -12.20
C THR A 27 -10.35 -7.23 -11.32
N ARG A 28 -10.15 -6.00 -11.82
CA ARG A 28 -9.58 -4.92 -11.03
C ARG A 28 -10.45 -4.66 -9.80
N TRP A 29 -9.82 -4.63 -8.63
CA TRP A 29 -10.50 -4.34 -7.36
C TRP A 29 -10.36 -2.86 -6.97
N GLY A 30 -9.15 -2.32 -7.03
CA GLY A 30 -8.89 -0.95 -6.64
C GLY A 30 -7.41 -0.60 -6.76
N GLU A 31 -7.07 0.56 -6.27
CA GLU A 31 -5.70 1.06 -6.23
C GLU A 31 -5.33 1.48 -4.82
N GLU A 32 -4.05 1.44 -4.54
CA GLU A 32 -3.46 1.98 -3.32
C GLU A 32 -2.21 2.76 -3.69
N HIS A 33 -2.06 3.93 -3.07
CA HIS A 33 -0.97 4.85 -3.34
C HIS A 33 -0.14 5.05 -2.08
N LEU A 34 1.16 4.82 -2.21
CA LEU A 34 2.11 5.07 -1.14
C LEU A 34 2.31 6.59 -0.95
N LEU A 35 2.41 7.01 0.30
CA LEU A 35 2.58 8.39 0.70
C LEU A 35 3.80 8.51 1.62
N PHE A 36 4.47 9.65 1.58
CA PHE A 36 5.33 10.06 2.69
C PHE A 36 4.50 10.72 3.79
N SER A 37 4.73 10.33 5.02
CA SER A 37 4.25 11.05 6.20
C SER A 37 5.40 11.87 6.78
N LEU A 38 5.27 13.19 6.76
CA LEU A 38 6.29 14.13 7.22
C LEU A 38 5.78 14.93 8.42
N PRO A 39 6.67 15.29 9.38
CA PRO A 39 6.31 16.28 10.38
C PRO A 39 6.14 17.67 9.72
N PRO A 40 5.31 18.57 10.26
CA PRO A 40 5.10 19.91 9.68
C PRO A 40 6.38 20.74 9.55
N ALA A 41 7.35 20.52 10.43
CA ALA A 41 8.63 21.23 10.40
C ALA A 41 9.63 20.69 9.36
N HIS A 42 9.30 19.61 8.67
CA HIS A 42 10.18 19.06 7.62
C HIS A 42 10.30 20.02 6.45
N PRO A 43 11.52 20.24 5.88
CA PRO A 43 11.71 21.19 4.77
C PRO A 43 10.82 20.94 3.56
N LEU A 44 10.46 19.67 3.30
CA LEU A 44 9.64 19.26 2.16
C LEU A 44 8.15 19.12 2.49
N SER A 45 7.72 19.48 3.69
CA SER A 45 6.32 19.33 4.12
C SER A 45 5.30 20.13 3.31
N GLY A 46 5.73 21.21 2.65
CA GLY A 46 4.88 22.03 1.77
C GLY A 46 4.79 21.53 0.33
N SER A 47 5.42 20.39 0.00
CA SER A 47 5.41 19.84 -1.37
C SER A 47 4.04 19.26 -1.71
N LYS A 48 3.63 19.40 -2.98
CA LYS A 48 2.40 18.78 -3.51
C LYS A 48 2.57 17.32 -3.90
N GLY A 49 3.80 16.90 -4.12
CA GLY A 49 4.22 15.55 -4.45
C GLY A 49 5.73 15.46 -4.36
N LEU A 50 6.27 14.29 -4.07
CA LEU A 50 7.69 14.02 -3.95
C LEU A 50 8.05 12.75 -4.69
N HIS A 51 9.24 12.72 -5.26
CA HIS A 51 9.87 11.49 -5.72
C HIS A 51 10.57 10.78 -4.56
N LEU A 52 10.78 9.48 -4.69
CA LEU A 52 11.57 8.70 -3.73
C LEU A 52 12.99 9.26 -3.59
N SER A 53 13.55 9.76 -4.69
CA SER A 53 14.86 10.41 -4.71
C SER A 53 14.94 11.71 -3.91
N ASP A 54 13.83 12.44 -3.74
CA ASP A 54 13.82 13.67 -2.96
C ASP A 54 14.01 13.41 -1.46
N MET A 55 13.67 12.21 -1.02
CA MET A 55 13.79 11.76 0.37
C MET A 55 14.98 10.80 0.58
N ASP A 56 15.70 10.42 -0.47
CA ASP A 56 16.87 9.55 -0.32
C ASP A 56 17.98 10.28 0.45
N GLY A 57 18.52 9.61 1.45
CA GLY A 57 19.46 10.19 2.42
C GLY A 57 18.85 10.52 3.78
N GLU A 58 17.53 10.54 3.88
CA GLU A 58 16.82 10.77 5.16
C GLU A 58 16.88 9.55 6.08
N THR A 59 16.77 9.82 7.40
CA THR A 59 16.48 8.77 8.38
C THR A 59 14.99 8.65 8.55
N MET A 60 14.44 7.47 8.34
CA MET A 60 13.00 7.20 8.34
C MET A 60 12.63 6.03 9.24
N LEU A 61 11.43 6.07 9.78
CA LEU A 61 10.80 4.88 10.38
C LEU A 61 10.28 3.96 9.27
N LEU A 62 10.43 2.66 9.47
CA LEU A 62 9.94 1.66 8.52
C LEU A 62 9.22 0.54 9.26
N PHE A 63 7.95 0.31 8.91
CA PHE A 63 7.26 -0.90 9.33
C PHE A 63 7.66 -2.07 8.45
N SER A 64 8.09 -3.18 9.03
CA SER A 64 8.62 -4.33 8.26
C SER A 64 7.59 -4.98 7.34
N GLN A 65 6.29 -4.77 7.61
CA GLN A 65 5.19 -5.35 6.87
C GLN A 65 4.51 -4.32 5.95
N ILE A 66 5.30 -3.54 5.20
CA ILE A 66 4.76 -2.59 4.21
C ILE A 66 4.24 -3.24 2.92
N GLY A 67 4.05 -4.55 2.93
CA GLY A 67 3.44 -5.28 1.83
C GLY A 67 4.30 -5.30 0.56
N PHE A 68 3.67 -4.98 -0.57
CA PHE A 68 4.32 -5.06 -1.89
C PHE A 68 5.39 -3.99 -2.12
N TRP A 69 5.47 -2.95 -1.28
CA TRP A 69 6.48 -1.91 -1.38
C TRP A 69 7.79 -2.21 -0.64
N LYS A 70 7.94 -3.38 -0.03
CA LYS A 70 9.12 -3.76 0.76
C LYS A 70 10.46 -3.65 0.04
N ARG A 71 10.45 -3.61 -1.30
CA ARG A 71 11.66 -3.43 -2.12
C ARG A 71 12.06 -1.97 -2.30
N ILE A 72 11.15 -1.01 -2.11
CA ILE A 72 11.41 0.42 -2.31
C ILE A 72 12.59 0.91 -1.46
N PRO A 73 12.66 0.65 -0.13
CA PRO A 73 13.77 1.13 0.67
C PRO A 73 15.14 0.68 0.13
N SER A 74 15.28 -0.59 -0.21
CA SER A 74 16.57 -1.15 -0.64
C SER A 74 16.92 -0.85 -2.09
N GLU A 75 15.94 -0.64 -2.96
CA GLU A 75 16.18 -0.43 -4.40
C GLU A 75 16.21 1.04 -4.80
N LYS A 76 15.38 1.86 -4.19
CA LYS A 76 15.13 3.26 -4.59
C LYS A 76 15.66 4.30 -3.63
N MET A 77 15.92 3.93 -2.35
CA MET A 77 16.35 4.86 -1.30
C MET A 77 17.58 4.28 -0.58
N LYS A 78 18.62 4.01 -1.37
CA LYS A 78 19.82 3.29 -0.90
C LYS A 78 20.69 4.09 0.06
N SER A 79 20.59 5.42 0.02
CA SER A 79 21.33 6.33 0.91
C SER A 79 20.57 6.63 2.20
N SER A 80 19.31 6.24 2.30
CA SER A 80 18.47 6.44 3.48
C SER A 80 18.81 5.42 4.57
N HIS A 81 18.59 5.85 5.81
CA HIS A 81 18.71 4.99 6.98
C HIS A 81 17.32 4.69 7.53
N PHE A 82 16.94 3.39 7.59
CA PHE A 82 15.64 2.94 8.06
C PHE A 82 15.71 2.33 9.44
N LEU A 83 14.92 2.89 10.39
CA LEU A 83 14.68 2.31 11.70
C LEU A 83 13.49 1.36 11.59
N VAL A 84 13.80 0.07 11.45
CA VAL A 84 12.78 -0.96 11.16
C VAL A 84 12.08 -1.39 12.44
N GLN A 85 10.75 -1.36 12.43
CA GLN A 85 9.88 -1.88 13.49
C GLN A 85 9.09 -3.08 12.98
N LYS A 86 9.03 -4.13 13.77
CA LYS A 86 8.32 -5.37 13.44
C LYS A 86 6.91 -5.42 14.00
N GLU A 87 6.74 -4.85 15.19
CA GLU A 87 5.47 -4.83 15.90
C GLU A 87 4.67 -3.57 15.57
N SER A 88 3.39 -3.75 15.26
CA SER A 88 2.49 -2.64 14.89
C SER A 88 2.34 -1.62 16.02
N TYR A 89 2.21 -2.09 17.26
CA TYR A 89 2.08 -1.23 18.44
C TYR A 89 3.30 -0.32 18.61
N ASP A 90 4.50 -0.90 18.54
CA ASP A 90 5.75 -0.13 18.69
C ASP A 90 5.92 0.89 17.57
N PHE A 91 5.51 0.53 16.35
CA PHE A 91 5.53 1.45 15.22
C PHE A 91 4.56 2.62 15.43
N GLU A 92 3.32 2.36 15.85
CA GLU A 92 2.33 3.39 16.13
C GLU A 92 2.75 4.35 17.25
N GLU A 93 3.35 3.82 18.32
CA GLU A 93 3.91 4.66 19.40
C GLU A 93 5.05 5.55 18.88
N LEU A 94 5.95 5.01 18.07
CA LEU A 94 7.05 5.79 17.49
C LEU A 94 6.56 6.89 16.57
N ILE A 95 5.58 6.65 15.70
CA ILE A 95 5.07 7.71 14.81
C ILE A 95 4.35 8.83 15.54
N ARG A 96 3.82 8.56 16.73
CA ARG A 96 3.18 9.60 17.59
C ARG A 96 4.19 10.49 18.30
N HIS A 97 5.34 9.92 18.68
CA HIS A 97 6.34 10.59 19.51
C HIS A 97 7.62 10.97 18.77
N SER A 98 7.75 10.61 17.52
CA SER A 98 8.92 10.89 16.66
C SER A 98 8.59 11.91 15.59
N ALA A 99 9.59 12.73 15.24
CA ALA A 99 9.55 13.63 14.09
C ALA A 99 10.08 12.98 12.80
N LEU A 100 10.43 11.69 12.83
CA LEU A 100 10.98 11.01 11.66
C LEU A 100 9.91 10.77 10.60
N PRO A 101 10.24 10.94 9.32
CA PRO A 101 9.37 10.52 8.23
C PRO A 101 9.09 9.02 8.24
N TYR A 102 7.98 8.61 7.66
CA TYR A 102 7.65 7.20 7.41
C TYR A 102 6.75 7.05 6.18
N PHE A 103 6.60 5.82 5.70
CA PHE A 103 5.64 5.51 4.63
C PHE A 103 4.25 5.23 5.20
N SER A 104 3.25 5.78 4.54
CA SER A 104 1.84 5.48 4.75
C SER A 104 1.18 5.17 3.40
N SER A 105 -0.10 4.96 3.37
CA SER A 105 -0.86 4.86 2.13
C SER A 105 -2.18 5.61 2.23
N ASP A 106 -2.76 5.91 1.07
CA ASP A 106 -4.08 6.57 1.02
C ASP A 106 -5.18 5.70 1.62
N LEU A 107 -5.07 4.36 1.54
CA LEU A 107 -5.97 3.43 2.23
C LEU A 107 -5.79 3.48 3.75
N ALA A 108 -4.55 3.49 4.23
CA ALA A 108 -4.27 3.58 5.66
C ALA A 108 -4.81 4.88 6.26
N VAL A 109 -4.61 6.01 5.57
CA VAL A 109 -5.15 7.32 5.99
C VAL A 109 -6.68 7.32 6.02
N ARG A 110 -7.35 6.70 5.04
CA ARG A 110 -8.82 6.58 5.04
C ARG A 110 -9.36 5.71 6.17
N GLN A 111 -8.64 4.65 6.53
CA GLN A 111 -9.07 3.71 7.58
C GLN A 111 -8.78 4.21 9.00
N GLN A 112 -7.62 4.79 9.21
CA GLN A 112 -7.14 5.19 10.54
C GLN A 112 -7.41 6.67 10.85
N GLY A 113 -7.76 7.47 9.83
CA GLY A 113 -7.85 8.92 9.93
C GLY A 113 -6.48 9.61 9.87
N THR A 114 -6.49 10.92 10.02
CA THR A 114 -5.28 11.73 10.04
C THR A 114 -4.61 11.66 11.41
N ILE A 115 -3.31 11.42 11.42
CA ILE A 115 -2.51 11.49 12.65
C ILE A 115 -2.16 12.97 12.88
N PRO A 116 -2.40 13.50 14.09
CA PRO A 116 -2.03 14.88 14.43
C PRO A 116 -0.54 15.14 14.17
N ASN A 117 -0.21 16.34 13.72
CA ASN A 117 1.15 16.77 13.39
C ASN A 117 1.86 15.93 12.31
N ARG A 118 1.09 15.42 11.35
CA ARG A 118 1.61 14.73 10.17
C ARG A 118 1.00 15.29 8.90
N ILE A 119 1.83 15.45 7.89
CA ILE A 119 1.45 15.86 6.54
C ILE A 119 1.73 14.69 5.61
N PHE A 120 0.73 14.27 4.85
CA PHE A 120 0.83 13.16 3.91
C PHE A 120 1.03 13.70 2.51
N ILE A 121 2.12 13.31 1.87
CA ILE A 121 2.52 13.80 0.55
C ILE A 121 2.58 12.62 -0.42
N PRO A 122 1.90 12.72 -1.58
CA PRO A 122 1.93 11.69 -2.61
C PRO A 122 3.34 11.43 -3.13
N ILE A 123 3.68 10.16 -3.33
CA ILE A 123 4.90 9.73 -4.00
C ILE A 123 4.61 9.63 -5.49
N LEU A 124 5.40 10.33 -6.30
CA LEU A 124 5.17 10.49 -7.73
C LEU A 124 5.73 9.34 -8.58
N ASP A 125 6.61 8.52 -8.00
CA ASP A 125 7.20 7.37 -8.69
C ASP A 125 6.12 6.30 -8.99
N PRO A 126 6.10 5.71 -10.20
CA PRO A 126 5.12 4.70 -10.56
C PRO A 126 5.08 3.49 -9.62
N GLU A 127 6.22 3.11 -9.07
CA GLU A 127 6.36 1.99 -8.12
C GLU A 127 5.61 2.22 -6.79
N ALA A 128 5.25 3.46 -6.49
CA ALA A 128 4.45 3.82 -5.32
C ALA A 128 2.96 3.49 -5.49
N ASN A 129 2.53 3.16 -6.70
CA ASN A 129 1.13 2.87 -7.03
C ASN A 129 0.97 1.38 -7.25
N ILE A 130 -0.05 0.79 -6.62
CA ILE A 130 -0.40 -0.61 -6.80
C ILE A 130 -1.86 -0.69 -7.21
N THR A 131 -2.11 -1.43 -8.30
CA THR A 131 -3.44 -1.87 -8.68
C THR A 131 -3.66 -3.26 -8.14
N TYR A 132 -4.75 -3.48 -7.41
CA TYR A 132 -5.13 -4.78 -6.90
C TYR A 132 -6.18 -5.43 -7.77
N TYR A 133 -6.07 -6.76 -7.90
CA TYR A 133 -6.97 -7.59 -8.67
C TYR A 133 -7.62 -8.63 -7.77
N PHE A 134 -8.94 -8.70 -7.84
CA PHE A 134 -9.74 -9.77 -7.25
C PHE A 134 -9.69 -10.98 -8.17
N VAL A 135 -9.31 -12.12 -7.62
CA VAL A 135 -9.20 -13.38 -8.37
C VAL A 135 -9.96 -14.49 -7.64
N THR A 136 -10.81 -15.19 -8.37
CA THR A 136 -11.55 -16.37 -7.90
C THR A 136 -11.68 -17.39 -9.03
N LYS A 137 -12.05 -18.63 -8.72
CA LYS A 137 -12.38 -19.61 -9.76
C LYS A 137 -13.63 -19.18 -10.51
N LYS A 138 -13.67 -19.35 -11.84
CA LYS A 138 -14.84 -19.01 -12.67
C LYS A 138 -16.11 -19.68 -12.18
N GLN A 139 -16.04 -20.95 -11.79
CA GLN A 139 -17.18 -21.68 -11.24
C GLN A 139 -17.74 -21.09 -9.93
N SER A 140 -16.90 -20.40 -9.16
CA SER A 140 -17.30 -19.77 -7.89
C SER A 140 -17.75 -18.32 -8.02
N ARG A 141 -17.64 -17.72 -9.22
CA ARG A 141 -17.92 -16.30 -9.48
C ARG A 141 -19.29 -15.85 -8.97
N ASN A 142 -20.33 -16.67 -9.21
CA ASN A 142 -21.71 -16.32 -8.86
C ASN A 142 -21.92 -16.20 -7.33
N ARG A 143 -21.11 -16.89 -6.53
CA ARG A 143 -21.16 -16.79 -5.05
C ARG A 143 -20.74 -15.39 -4.57
N PHE A 144 -19.98 -14.67 -5.38
CA PHE A 144 -19.42 -13.35 -5.05
C PHE A 144 -20.07 -12.22 -5.85
N SER A 145 -21.26 -12.45 -6.47
CA SER A 145 -21.94 -11.48 -7.33
C SER A 145 -22.16 -10.14 -6.63
N ALA A 146 -22.63 -10.12 -5.38
CA ALA A 146 -22.83 -8.90 -4.61
C ALA A 146 -21.53 -8.14 -4.33
N LEU A 147 -20.45 -8.85 -4.01
CA LEU A 147 -19.12 -8.26 -3.82
C LEU A 147 -18.59 -7.68 -5.14
N LEU A 148 -18.73 -8.41 -6.23
CA LEU A 148 -18.28 -7.97 -7.56
C LEU A 148 -19.05 -6.74 -8.06
N GLU A 149 -20.33 -6.62 -7.75
CA GLU A 149 -21.11 -5.40 -8.06
C GLU A 149 -20.60 -4.20 -7.26
N ARG A 150 -20.25 -4.37 -5.99
CA ARG A 150 -19.65 -3.29 -5.18
C ARG A 150 -18.31 -2.85 -5.75
N ILE A 151 -17.45 -3.80 -6.14
CA ILE A 151 -16.16 -3.52 -6.79
C ILE A 151 -16.36 -2.72 -8.08
N ARG A 152 -17.31 -3.12 -8.93
CA ARG A 152 -17.61 -2.41 -10.17
C ARG A 152 -18.07 -0.98 -9.93
N LYS A 153 -18.93 -0.75 -8.95
CA LYS A 153 -19.41 0.58 -8.59
C LYS A 153 -18.27 1.48 -8.08
N GLN A 154 -17.35 0.95 -7.28
CA GLN A 154 -16.17 1.69 -6.83
C GLN A 154 -15.23 2.08 -7.97
N ASN A 155 -15.05 1.20 -8.96
CA ASN A 155 -14.16 1.46 -10.10
C ASN A 155 -14.79 2.37 -11.17
N ALA A 156 -16.11 2.61 -11.12
CA ALA A 156 -16.82 3.49 -12.02
C ALA A 156 -16.96 4.94 -11.51
N SER A 157 -16.59 5.18 -10.25
CA SER A 157 -16.58 6.49 -9.59
C SER A 157 -15.24 7.15 -9.71
#